data_e0c19f90f34b74dee5867851c6761384
#
_entry.id   e0c19f90f34b74dee5867851c6761384
#
_cell.length_a   1.000
_cell.length_b   1.000
_cell.length_c   1.000
_cell.angle_alpha   90.00
_cell.angle_beta   90.00
_cell.angle_gamma   90.00
#
_symmetry.space_group_name_H-M   'P 1'
#
loop_
_entity.id
_entity.type
_entity.pdbx_description
1 polymer ?
#
loop_
_entity_poly.entity_id
_entity_poly.type
_entity_poly.pdbx_seq_one_letter_code
_entity_poly.pdbx_strand_id
1 'polypeptide(L)'
;QQLTKELEGKQAILQDNDQKIKQVNADGLEQERKLKALDEIILQNPEHAFDKVGETIQETKEEIVKLQLEKDRLPITQTVQKDWHSLLKDANDHDLDEIRKLYVRHANVIGTTCVASARKEFMENYPVFDVVIIDEVSKATPPELLLPMLKGKKVILVGDHHQLPPLVGEDTLDETLQAILEESENLEEKDELKKLLKESLFERLFKNLPKTSKTMLAIQYRMHESIMQTITPFYEEENYRLQCGLVDSDSARDHLLESRYVNRKDHLLWIDMPNQKPYFEERMKDGKSRFNQAELDTIRDVLIDLNEATAIAKKEGRMNPDE
;
A
#
# COMPACT_ATOMS: atom_id res chain seq x y z
N GLN A 1 -28.17 17.65 -13.11
CA GLN A 1 -26.82 18.15 -13.49
C GLN A 1 -25.73 17.15 -13.08
N GLN A 2 -25.79 16.51 -11.90
CA GLN A 2 -24.78 15.54 -11.45
C GLN A 2 -24.88 14.23 -12.22
N LEU A 3 -26.09 13.70 -12.41
CA LEU A 3 -26.37 12.51 -13.21
C LEU A 3 -25.99 12.69 -14.69
N THR A 4 -26.19 13.88 -15.25
CA THR A 4 -25.80 14.19 -16.63
C THR A 4 -24.28 14.10 -16.81
N LYS A 5 -23.49 14.62 -15.84
CA LYS A 5 -22.02 14.53 -15.85
C LYS A 5 -21.50 13.09 -15.69
N GLU A 6 -22.18 12.29 -14.85
CA GLU A 6 -21.84 10.86 -14.72
C GLU A 6 -22.17 10.08 -15.99
N LEU A 7 -23.26 10.44 -16.68
CA LEU A 7 -23.63 9.84 -17.96
C LEU A 7 -22.61 10.15 -19.05
N GLU A 8 -22.18 11.41 -19.14
CA GLU A 8 -21.12 11.85 -20.08
C GLU A 8 -19.81 11.13 -19.79
N GLY A 9 -19.46 10.96 -18.51
CA GLY A 9 -18.28 10.20 -18.09
C GLY A 9 -18.34 8.73 -18.53
N LYS A 10 -19.51 8.08 -18.43
CA LYS A 10 -19.70 6.68 -18.85
C LYS A 10 -19.72 6.51 -20.35
N GLN A 11 -20.23 7.50 -21.10
CA GLN A 11 -20.13 7.53 -22.56
C GLN A 11 -18.68 7.63 -23.03
N ALA A 12 -17.87 8.45 -22.34
CA ALA A 12 -16.44 8.55 -22.61
C ALA A 12 -15.72 7.22 -22.36
N ILE A 13 -16.07 6.49 -21.28
CA ILE A 13 -15.52 5.16 -20.98
C ILE A 13 -15.90 4.13 -22.07
N LEU A 14 -17.13 4.18 -22.57
CA LEU A 14 -17.58 3.31 -23.66
C LEU A 14 -16.79 3.55 -24.94
N GLN A 15 -16.56 4.82 -25.29
CA GLN A 15 -15.73 5.18 -26.45
C GLN A 15 -14.27 4.74 -26.29
N ASP A 16 -13.72 4.90 -25.08
CA ASP A 16 -12.35 4.45 -24.78
C ASP A 16 -12.23 2.92 -24.91
N ASN A 17 -13.23 2.18 -24.42
CA ASN A 17 -13.26 0.72 -24.55
C ASN A 17 -13.39 0.28 -26.02
N ASP A 18 -14.19 0.95 -26.84
CA ASP A 18 -14.28 0.66 -28.29
C ASP A 18 -12.94 0.92 -29.00
N GLN A 19 -12.19 1.95 -28.59
CA GLN A 19 -10.85 2.19 -29.10
C GLN A 19 -9.87 1.11 -28.65
N LYS A 20 -9.93 0.70 -27.39
CA LYS A 20 -9.10 -0.40 -26.86
C LYS A 20 -9.35 -1.72 -27.58
N ILE A 21 -10.61 -2.05 -27.89
CA ILE A 21 -10.95 -3.24 -28.68
C ILE A 21 -10.31 -3.19 -30.06
N LYS A 22 -10.40 -2.06 -30.74
CA LYS A 22 -9.78 -1.88 -32.04
C LYS A 22 -8.26 -2.04 -31.97
N GLN A 23 -7.66 -1.48 -30.92
CA GLN A 23 -6.22 -1.58 -30.68
C GLN A 23 -5.81 -3.04 -30.42
N VAL A 24 -6.48 -3.75 -29.51
CA VAL A 24 -6.20 -5.17 -29.21
C VAL A 24 -6.34 -6.05 -30.46
N ASN A 25 -7.34 -5.81 -31.30
CA ASN A 25 -7.47 -6.53 -32.57
C ASN A 25 -6.34 -6.24 -33.53
N ALA A 26 -5.90 -4.97 -33.64
CA ALA A 26 -4.78 -4.57 -34.49
C ALA A 26 -3.46 -5.19 -33.98
N ASP A 27 -3.22 -5.14 -32.70
CA ASP A 27 -2.04 -5.70 -32.03
C ASP A 27 -2.00 -7.24 -32.23
N GLY A 28 -3.13 -7.92 -32.10
CA GLY A 28 -3.25 -9.36 -32.33
C GLY A 28 -2.88 -9.75 -33.77
N LEU A 29 -3.37 -8.99 -34.76
CA LEU A 29 -3.03 -9.21 -36.18
C LEU A 29 -1.54 -8.94 -36.44
N GLU A 30 -0.97 -7.95 -35.79
CA GLU A 30 0.46 -7.65 -35.92
C GLU A 30 1.32 -8.77 -35.33
N GLN A 31 0.96 -9.31 -34.18
CA GLN A 31 1.66 -10.43 -33.56
C GLN A 31 1.57 -11.71 -34.39
N GLU A 32 0.41 -12.00 -35.00
CA GLU A 32 0.27 -13.11 -35.92
C GLU A 32 1.18 -12.97 -37.18
N ARG A 33 1.33 -11.74 -37.70
CA ARG A 33 2.28 -11.47 -38.78
C ARG A 33 3.72 -11.67 -38.35
N LYS A 34 4.10 -11.18 -37.19
CA LYS A 34 5.45 -11.38 -36.61
C LYS A 34 5.76 -12.86 -36.41
N LEU A 35 4.79 -13.64 -35.92
CA LEU A 35 4.95 -15.07 -35.73
C LEU A 35 5.20 -15.79 -37.04
N LYS A 36 4.42 -15.50 -38.12
CA LYS A 36 4.63 -16.07 -39.43
C LYS A 36 5.99 -15.70 -40.03
N ALA A 37 6.42 -14.44 -39.86
CA ALA A 37 7.73 -14.00 -40.33
C ALA A 37 8.87 -14.71 -39.59
N LEU A 38 8.73 -14.99 -38.29
CA LEU A 38 9.69 -15.76 -37.50
C LEU A 38 9.74 -17.22 -37.95
N ASP A 39 8.59 -17.85 -38.21
CA ASP A 39 8.54 -19.22 -38.75
C ASP A 39 9.26 -19.32 -40.13
N GLU A 40 9.12 -18.29 -40.99
CA GLU A 40 9.84 -18.22 -42.27
C GLU A 40 11.36 -18.08 -42.08
N ILE A 41 11.81 -17.26 -41.09
CA ILE A 41 13.23 -17.09 -40.74
C ILE A 41 13.83 -18.39 -40.23
N ILE A 42 13.10 -19.14 -39.39
CA ILE A 42 13.54 -20.46 -38.87
C ILE A 42 13.74 -21.44 -40.03
N LEU A 43 12.83 -21.44 -41.04
CA LEU A 43 12.92 -22.30 -42.21
C LEU A 43 14.12 -21.97 -43.08
N GLN A 44 14.52 -20.69 -43.14
CA GLN A 44 15.62 -20.21 -44.00
C GLN A 44 17.00 -20.31 -43.36
N ASN A 45 17.13 -20.27 -42.02
CA ASN A 45 18.39 -20.25 -41.30
C ASN A 45 18.41 -21.18 -40.07
N PRO A 46 18.44 -22.49 -40.27
CA PRO A 46 18.29 -23.47 -39.19
C PRO A 46 19.43 -23.50 -38.18
N GLU A 47 20.61 -22.95 -38.46
CA GLU A 47 21.80 -23.14 -37.62
C GLU A 47 22.13 -21.97 -36.66
N HIS A 48 21.52 -20.79 -36.77
CA HIS A 48 22.03 -19.60 -36.06
C HIS A 48 21.12 -18.93 -35.04
N ALA A 49 19.91 -19.41 -34.81
CA ALA A 49 19.01 -18.66 -33.92
C ALA A 49 18.02 -19.51 -33.10
N PHE A 50 18.21 -20.83 -33.03
CA PHE A 50 17.20 -21.73 -32.48
C PHE A 50 16.71 -21.34 -31.08
N ASP A 51 17.59 -21.04 -30.15
CA ASP A 51 17.15 -20.78 -28.77
C ASP A 51 16.40 -19.45 -28.66
N LYS A 52 16.97 -18.37 -29.15
CA LYS A 52 16.38 -17.03 -29.03
C LYS A 52 15.10 -16.84 -29.85
N VAL A 53 15.03 -17.45 -31.03
CA VAL A 53 13.83 -17.44 -31.90
C VAL A 53 12.74 -18.34 -31.31
N GLY A 54 13.12 -19.48 -30.71
CA GLY A 54 12.21 -20.35 -29.98
C GLY A 54 11.54 -19.68 -28.79
N GLU A 55 12.30 -18.95 -28.00
CA GLU A 55 11.79 -18.14 -26.87
C GLU A 55 10.81 -17.06 -27.38
N THR A 56 11.18 -16.30 -28.40
CA THR A 56 10.31 -15.26 -28.97
C THR A 56 9.01 -15.81 -29.56
N ILE A 57 9.06 -16.99 -30.20
CA ILE A 57 7.85 -17.67 -30.69
C ILE A 57 6.95 -18.08 -29.53
N GLN A 58 7.52 -18.61 -28.45
CA GLN A 58 6.75 -19.01 -27.28
C GLN A 58 6.07 -17.83 -26.60
N GLU A 59 6.82 -16.75 -26.35
CA GLU A 59 6.29 -15.50 -25.81
C GLU A 59 5.16 -14.92 -26.67
N THR A 60 5.36 -14.89 -27.99
CA THR A 60 4.34 -14.40 -28.93
C THR A 60 3.08 -15.26 -28.94
N LYS A 61 3.21 -16.58 -28.82
CA LYS A 61 2.06 -17.50 -28.70
C LYS A 61 1.28 -17.26 -27.42
N GLU A 62 1.96 -17.07 -26.30
CA GLU A 62 1.32 -16.76 -24.99
C GLU A 62 0.57 -15.42 -25.05
N GLU A 63 1.17 -14.41 -25.70
CA GLU A 63 0.53 -13.10 -25.88
C GLU A 63 -0.71 -13.20 -26.79
N ILE A 64 -0.65 -13.95 -27.88
CA ILE A 64 -1.81 -14.22 -28.76
C ILE A 64 -2.95 -14.89 -27.96
N VAL A 65 -2.65 -15.90 -27.15
CA VAL A 65 -3.66 -16.58 -26.32
C VAL A 65 -4.29 -15.59 -25.33
N LYS A 66 -3.50 -14.74 -24.70
CA LYS A 66 -3.98 -13.70 -23.80
C LYS A 66 -4.90 -12.71 -24.51
N LEU A 67 -4.49 -12.20 -25.65
CA LEU A 67 -5.26 -11.26 -26.47
C LEU A 67 -6.56 -11.89 -26.99
N GLN A 68 -6.56 -13.17 -27.35
CA GLN A 68 -7.77 -13.89 -27.75
C GLN A 68 -8.76 -14.01 -26.58
N LEU A 69 -8.29 -14.33 -25.36
CA LEU A 69 -9.13 -14.37 -24.17
C LEU A 69 -9.72 -13.00 -23.83
N GLU A 70 -8.96 -11.93 -23.97
CA GLU A 70 -9.44 -10.57 -23.80
C GLU A 70 -10.49 -10.22 -24.87
N LYS A 71 -10.23 -10.54 -26.14
CA LYS A 71 -11.17 -10.34 -27.24
C LYS A 71 -12.51 -11.05 -27.01
N ASP A 72 -12.50 -12.27 -26.50
CA ASP A 72 -13.73 -13.03 -26.23
C ASP A 72 -14.52 -12.47 -25.05
N ARG A 73 -13.85 -11.85 -24.06
CA ARG A 73 -14.49 -11.21 -22.90
C ARG A 73 -15.07 -9.83 -23.20
N LEU A 74 -14.46 -9.08 -24.10
CA LEU A 74 -14.85 -7.69 -24.40
C LEU A 74 -16.30 -7.52 -24.86
N PRO A 75 -16.88 -8.38 -25.74
CA PRO A 75 -18.29 -8.26 -26.13
C PRO A 75 -19.27 -8.44 -24.96
N ILE A 76 -18.95 -9.36 -24.05
CA ILE A 76 -19.75 -9.60 -22.84
C ILE A 76 -19.70 -8.35 -21.94
N THR A 77 -18.50 -7.83 -21.69
CA THR A 77 -18.29 -6.62 -20.90
C THR A 77 -19.02 -5.42 -21.50
N GLN A 78 -18.97 -5.25 -22.82
CA GLN A 78 -19.70 -4.17 -23.52
C GLN A 78 -21.20 -4.32 -23.41
N THR A 79 -21.73 -5.53 -23.56
CA THR A 79 -23.18 -5.78 -23.42
C THR A 79 -23.62 -5.43 -22.00
N VAL A 80 -22.93 -5.92 -20.99
CA VAL A 80 -23.20 -5.59 -19.60
C VAL A 80 -23.13 -4.07 -19.36
N GLN A 81 -22.10 -3.39 -19.88
CA GLN A 81 -21.99 -1.93 -19.74
C GLN A 81 -23.13 -1.17 -20.43
N LYS A 82 -23.54 -1.60 -21.62
CA LYS A 82 -24.69 -0.99 -22.34
C LYS A 82 -26.00 -1.18 -21.58
N ASP A 83 -26.25 -2.37 -21.05
CA ASP A 83 -27.43 -2.67 -20.26
C ASP A 83 -27.46 -1.85 -18.97
N TRP A 84 -26.32 -1.78 -18.26
CA TRP A 84 -26.15 -0.92 -17.09
C TRP A 84 -26.35 0.56 -17.41
N HIS A 85 -25.78 1.04 -18.54
CA HIS A 85 -25.98 2.42 -18.98
C HIS A 85 -27.45 2.74 -19.26
N SER A 86 -28.16 1.82 -19.90
CA SER A 86 -29.60 1.98 -20.15
C SER A 86 -30.39 2.03 -18.86
N LEU A 87 -30.10 1.15 -17.91
CA LEU A 87 -30.76 1.12 -16.61
C LEU A 87 -30.50 2.38 -15.77
N LEU A 88 -29.26 2.89 -15.83
CA LEU A 88 -28.85 4.09 -15.06
C LEU A 88 -29.34 5.40 -15.65
N LYS A 89 -29.72 5.45 -16.93
CA LYS A 89 -30.13 6.67 -17.62
C LYS A 89 -31.39 7.27 -17.02
N ASP A 90 -32.34 6.42 -16.56
CA ASP A 90 -33.62 6.82 -16.00
C ASP A 90 -33.73 6.51 -14.49
N ALA A 91 -32.57 6.17 -13.85
CA ALA A 91 -32.54 5.77 -12.44
C ALA A 91 -32.72 6.97 -11.50
N ASN A 92 -33.57 6.79 -10.49
CA ASN A 92 -33.72 7.70 -9.35
C ASN A 92 -32.77 7.29 -8.21
N ASP A 93 -32.76 8.08 -7.10
CA ASP A 93 -31.85 7.82 -5.96
C ASP A 93 -32.07 6.43 -5.31
N HIS A 94 -33.32 5.96 -5.28
CA HIS A 94 -33.67 4.64 -4.75
C HIS A 94 -33.09 3.52 -5.65
N ASP A 95 -33.18 3.68 -6.96
CA ASP A 95 -32.66 2.73 -7.93
C ASP A 95 -31.12 2.67 -7.86
N LEU A 96 -30.46 3.82 -7.62
CA LEU A 96 -29.03 3.91 -7.42
C LEU A 96 -28.55 3.12 -6.18
N ASP A 97 -29.33 3.16 -5.10
CA ASP A 97 -29.01 2.37 -3.89
C ASP A 97 -29.18 0.86 -4.13
N GLU A 98 -30.22 0.45 -4.83
CA GLU A 98 -30.41 -0.96 -5.19
C GLU A 98 -29.32 -1.47 -6.14
N ILE A 99 -28.94 -0.67 -7.11
CA ILE A 99 -27.82 -0.97 -8.02
C ILE A 99 -26.50 -1.08 -7.26
N ARG A 100 -26.25 -0.18 -6.29
CA ARG A 100 -25.07 -0.25 -5.42
C ARG A 100 -25.03 -1.56 -4.63
N LYS A 101 -26.15 -1.97 -4.05
CA LYS A 101 -26.27 -3.25 -3.32
C LYS A 101 -26.00 -4.45 -4.23
N LEU A 102 -26.54 -4.45 -5.44
CA LEU A 102 -26.27 -5.50 -6.43
C LEU A 102 -24.80 -5.53 -6.83
N TYR A 103 -24.20 -4.38 -7.11
CA TYR A 103 -22.79 -4.28 -7.45
C TYR A 103 -21.88 -4.85 -6.35
N VAL A 104 -22.14 -4.47 -5.11
CA VAL A 104 -21.42 -4.97 -3.94
C VAL A 104 -21.59 -6.48 -3.77
N ARG A 105 -22.83 -7.01 -3.95
CA ARG A 105 -23.12 -8.45 -3.84
C ARG A 105 -22.33 -9.30 -4.84
N HIS A 106 -22.02 -8.75 -6.01
CA HIS A 106 -21.30 -9.45 -7.08
C HIS A 106 -19.81 -9.11 -7.12
N ALA A 107 -19.32 -8.22 -6.25
CA ALA A 107 -17.90 -7.92 -6.17
C ALA A 107 -17.12 -9.06 -5.50
N ASN A 108 -16.03 -9.49 -6.12
CA ASN A 108 -15.16 -10.52 -5.56
C ASN A 108 -14.17 -9.95 -4.54
N VAL A 109 -13.84 -8.67 -4.66
CA VAL A 109 -12.93 -7.94 -3.77
C VAL A 109 -13.56 -6.61 -3.40
N ILE A 110 -13.58 -6.30 -2.11
CA ILE A 110 -14.10 -5.03 -1.57
C ILE A 110 -13.00 -4.41 -0.72
N GLY A 111 -12.59 -3.20 -1.08
CA GLY A 111 -11.67 -2.39 -0.29
C GLY A 111 -12.43 -1.37 0.56
N THR A 112 -12.12 -1.30 1.86
CA THR A 112 -12.72 -0.35 2.79
C THR A 112 -11.76 -0.02 3.93
N THR A 113 -12.02 1.03 4.69
CA THR A 113 -11.31 1.28 5.94
C THR A 113 -11.97 0.50 7.09
N CYS A 114 -11.22 0.20 8.16
CA CYS A 114 -11.76 -0.46 9.35
C CYS A 114 -12.95 0.33 9.92
N VAL A 115 -12.85 1.66 10.03
CA VAL A 115 -13.93 2.52 10.51
C VAL A 115 -15.18 2.48 9.61
N ALA A 116 -15.00 2.46 8.28
CA ALA A 116 -16.13 2.37 7.36
C ALA A 116 -16.81 0.99 7.43
N SER A 117 -16.04 -0.08 7.65
CA SER A 117 -16.58 -1.44 7.83
C SER A 117 -17.39 -1.60 9.12
N ALA A 118 -17.17 -0.73 10.11
CA ALA A 118 -17.89 -0.72 11.37
C ALA A 118 -19.30 -0.08 11.28
N ARG A 119 -19.60 0.63 10.19
CA ARG A 119 -20.91 1.28 10.04
C ARG A 119 -22.02 0.24 9.96
N LYS A 120 -23.15 0.55 10.61
CA LYS A 120 -24.33 -0.32 10.63
C LYS A 120 -24.74 -0.76 9.23
N GLU A 121 -24.74 0.17 8.28
CA GLU A 121 -25.06 -0.09 6.87
C GLU A 121 -24.16 -1.16 6.25
N PHE A 122 -22.85 -1.09 6.52
CA PHE A 122 -21.89 -2.09 6.07
C PHE A 122 -22.17 -3.45 6.74
N MET A 123 -22.37 -3.45 8.04
CA MET A 123 -22.60 -4.68 8.81
C MET A 123 -23.90 -5.41 8.40
N GLU A 124 -24.93 -4.68 8.02
CA GLU A 124 -26.23 -5.26 7.63
C GLU A 124 -26.29 -5.64 6.15
N ASN A 125 -25.71 -4.84 5.26
CA ASN A 125 -25.89 -4.99 3.81
C ASN A 125 -24.81 -5.85 3.13
N TYR A 126 -23.63 -6.01 3.76
CA TYR A 126 -22.57 -6.81 3.16
C TYR A 126 -22.56 -8.24 3.70
N PRO A 127 -22.31 -9.25 2.85
CA PRO A 127 -22.22 -10.63 3.28
C PRO A 127 -21.02 -10.88 4.17
N VAL A 128 -20.96 -12.06 4.77
CA VAL A 128 -19.73 -12.58 5.38
C VAL A 128 -18.76 -12.97 4.27
N PHE A 129 -17.56 -12.45 4.32
CA PHE A 129 -16.51 -12.69 3.33
C PHE A 129 -15.79 -14.02 3.61
N ASP A 130 -15.30 -14.67 2.57
CA ASP A 130 -14.49 -15.87 2.75
C ASP A 130 -13.15 -15.55 3.40
N VAL A 131 -12.54 -14.41 3.03
CA VAL A 131 -11.30 -13.91 3.61
C VAL A 131 -11.41 -12.41 3.86
N VAL A 132 -11.02 -11.98 5.04
CA VAL A 132 -10.80 -10.57 5.40
C VAL A 132 -9.31 -10.37 5.64
N ILE A 133 -8.72 -9.41 4.93
CA ILE A 133 -7.33 -9.01 5.08
C ILE A 133 -7.33 -7.62 5.68
N ILE A 134 -6.66 -7.43 6.82
CA ILE A 134 -6.53 -6.14 7.48
C ILE A 134 -5.06 -5.78 7.51
N ASP A 135 -4.71 -4.68 6.88
CA ASP A 135 -3.34 -4.16 6.83
C ASP A 135 -3.13 -3.05 7.87
N GLU A 136 -1.88 -2.81 8.27
CA GLU A 136 -1.48 -1.81 9.28
C GLU A 136 -2.17 -1.99 10.66
N VAL A 137 -2.43 -3.25 11.04
CA VAL A 137 -3.22 -3.58 12.24
C VAL A 137 -2.58 -3.19 13.57
N SER A 138 -1.27 -2.95 13.60
CA SER A 138 -0.55 -2.57 14.83
C SER A 138 -0.97 -1.22 15.39
N LYS A 139 -1.48 -0.32 14.54
CA LYS A 139 -1.94 1.04 14.92
C LYS A 139 -3.43 1.12 15.23
N ALA A 140 -4.19 0.07 14.94
CA ALA A 140 -5.63 0.05 15.14
C ALA A 140 -5.98 -0.39 16.56
N THR A 141 -6.99 0.25 17.13
CA THR A 141 -7.54 -0.14 18.43
C THR A 141 -8.26 -1.49 18.36
N PRO A 142 -8.39 -2.23 19.47
CA PRO A 142 -9.11 -3.50 19.45
C PRO A 142 -10.52 -3.43 18.86
N PRO A 143 -11.39 -2.44 19.16
CA PRO A 143 -12.70 -2.31 18.54
C PRO A 143 -12.65 -2.12 17.03
N GLU A 144 -11.68 -1.32 16.52
CA GLU A 144 -11.50 -1.10 15.09
C GLU A 144 -11.13 -2.38 14.33
N LEU A 145 -10.41 -3.30 14.98
CA LEU A 145 -10.05 -4.59 14.38
C LEU A 145 -11.14 -5.63 14.49
N LEU A 146 -11.82 -5.71 15.64
CA LEU A 146 -12.82 -6.74 15.90
C LEU A 146 -13.99 -6.68 14.90
N LEU A 147 -14.46 -5.48 14.56
CA LEU A 147 -15.63 -5.32 13.68
C LEU A 147 -15.39 -5.88 12.26
N PRO A 148 -14.31 -5.53 11.52
CA PRO A 148 -14.02 -6.18 10.25
C PRO A 148 -13.69 -7.66 10.40
N MET A 149 -13.04 -8.10 11.48
CA MET A 149 -12.76 -9.52 11.72
C MET A 149 -14.02 -10.38 11.80
N LEU A 150 -15.12 -9.85 12.40
CA LEU A 150 -16.40 -10.54 12.50
C LEU A 150 -17.06 -10.78 11.13
N LYS A 151 -16.63 -10.07 10.09
CA LYS A 151 -17.12 -10.23 8.72
C LYS A 151 -16.37 -11.30 7.92
N GLY A 152 -15.36 -11.96 8.46
CA GLY A 152 -14.56 -12.93 7.76
C GLY A 152 -14.72 -14.36 8.30
N LYS A 153 -14.85 -15.35 7.40
CA LYS A 153 -14.69 -16.77 7.76
C LYS A 153 -13.22 -17.06 8.10
N LYS A 154 -12.30 -16.44 7.39
CA LYS A 154 -10.86 -16.46 7.62
C LYS A 154 -10.34 -15.02 7.70
N VAL A 155 -9.47 -14.76 8.66
CA VAL A 155 -8.88 -13.43 8.86
C VAL A 155 -7.37 -13.52 8.68
N ILE A 156 -6.81 -12.57 7.94
CA ILE A 156 -5.37 -12.37 7.77
C ILE A 156 -5.06 -10.98 8.29
N LEU A 157 -4.21 -10.91 9.31
CA LEU A 157 -3.76 -9.67 9.91
C LEU A 157 -2.33 -9.39 9.43
N VAL A 158 -2.11 -8.20 8.88
CA VAL A 158 -0.80 -7.74 8.41
C VAL A 158 -0.41 -6.51 9.22
N GLY A 159 0.73 -6.55 9.88
CA GLY A 159 1.18 -5.44 10.73
C GLY A 159 2.56 -5.67 11.30
N ASP A 160 3.00 -4.71 12.08
CA ASP A 160 4.31 -4.70 12.70
C ASP A 160 4.19 -4.21 14.15
N HIS A 161 4.25 -5.13 15.09
CA HIS A 161 4.08 -4.85 16.52
C HIS A 161 5.29 -4.14 17.17
N HIS A 162 6.39 -4.02 16.46
CA HIS A 162 7.55 -3.21 16.86
C HIS A 162 7.39 -1.72 16.49
N GLN A 163 6.39 -1.39 15.66
CA GLN A 163 6.02 0.01 15.41
C GLN A 163 5.14 0.56 16.53
N LEU A 164 4.81 1.87 16.43
CA LEU A 164 4.01 2.55 17.44
C LEU A 164 2.66 1.85 17.68
N PRO A 165 2.29 1.61 18.93
CA PRO A 165 0.99 1.04 19.29
C PRO A 165 -0.16 2.02 19.00
N PRO A 166 -1.42 1.59 19.13
CA PRO A 166 -2.57 2.46 19.01
C PRO A 166 -2.48 3.67 19.95
N LEU A 167 -2.71 4.87 19.43
CA LEU A 167 -2.78 6.08 20.23
C LEU A 167 -4.24 6.31 20.63
N VAL A 168 -4.55 6.05 21.88
CA VAL A 168 -5.87 6.35 22.46
C VAL A 168 -5.72 7.50 23.43
N GLY A 169 -6.38 8.64 23.16
CA GLY A 169 -6.40 9.79 24.05
C GLY A 169 -7.00 9.42 25.40
N GLU A 170 -6.41 9.90 26.50
CA GLU A 170 -6.89 9.59 27.86
C GLU A 170 -8.33 10.10 28.06
N ASP A 171 -8.63 11.29 27.54
CA ASP A 171 -9.98 11.89 27.63
C ASP A 171 -11.03 11.02 26.91
N THR A 172 -10.71 10.56 25.69
CA THR A 172 -11.60 9.67 24.92
C THR A 172 -11.81 8.32 25.59
N LEU A 173 -10.76 7.82 26.25
CA LEU A 173 -10.81 6.56 26.99
C LEU A 173 -11.71 6.69 28.23
N ASP A 174 -11.57 7.77 28.98
CA ASP A 174 -12.36 8.01 30.17
C ASP A 174 -13.85 8.24 29.84
N GLU A 175 -14.15 8.98 28.76
CA GLU A 175 -15.53 9.15 28.25
C GLU A 175 -16.14 7.81 27.81
N THR A 176 -15.39 7.01 27.04
CA THR A 176 -15.84 5.69 26.58
C THR A 176 -16.05 4.73 27.73
N LEU A 177 -15.16 4.74 28.70
CA LEU A 177 -15.28 3.91 29.91
C LEU A 177 -16.45 4.34 30.81
N GLN A 178 -16.70 5.64 30.93
CA GLN A 178 -17.88 6.13 31.63
C GLN A 178 -19.16 5.65 30.96
N ALA A 179 -19.25 5.75 29.64
CA ALA A 179 -20.43 5.32 28.89
C ALA A 179 -20.68 3.80 28.98
N ILE A 180 -19.61 2.98 29.08
CA ILE A 180 -19.72 1.51 29.18
C ILE A 180 -19.99 1.07 30.63
N LEU A 181 -19.47 1.82 31.60
CA LEU A 181 -19.44 1.45 33.02
C LEU A 181 -20.47 2.21 33.87
N GLU A 182 -21.40 2.95 33.27
CA GLU A 182 -22.54 3.52 33.99
C GLU A 182 -23.34 2.46 34.81
N GLU A 183 -23.14 1.16 34.51
CA GLU A 183 -23.77 0.04 35.17
C GLU A 183 -22.84 -0.76 36.12
N SER A 184 -21.51 -0.52 36.17
CA SER A 184 -20.61 -1.26 37.09
C SER A 184 -19.73 -0.34 37.93
N GLU A 185 -19.87 -0.47 39.25
CA GLU A 185 -19.07 0.27 40.27
C GLU A 185 -17.68 -0.39 40.51
N ASN A 186 -17.25 -1.36 39.72
CA ASN A 186 -16.04 -2.14 39.98
C ASN A 186 -14.80 -1.48 39.38
N LEU A 187 -13.96 -0.87 40.20
CA LEU A 187 -12.73 -0.17 39.81
C LEU A 187 -11.68 -1.10 39.14
N GLU A 188 -11.63 -2.37 39.57
CA GLU A 188 -10.68 -3.34 38.99
C GLU A 188 -11.04 -3.67 37.53
N GLU A 189 -12.33 -3.83 37.22
CA GLU A 189 -12.81 -4.04 35.86
C GLU A 189 -12.51 -2.84 34.94
N LYS A 190 -12.56 -1.63 35.49
CA LYS A 190 -12.24 -0.39 34.79
C LYS A 190 -10.77 -0.34 34.37
N ASP A 191 -9.87 -0.69 35.25
CA ASP A 191 -8.44 -0.68 34.96
C ASP A 191 -8.02 -1.81 33.97
N GLU A 192 -8.64 -2.99 34.08
CA GLU A 192 -8.45 -4.07 33.12
C GLU A 192 -8.97 -3.69 31.73
N LEU A 193 -10.15 -3.09 31.64
CA LEU A 193 -10.72 -2.64 30.39
C LEU A 193 -9.88 -1.52 29.76
N LYS A 194 -9.38 -0.60 30.58
CA LYS A 194 -8.45 0.46 30.15
C LYS A 194 -7.17 -0.11 29.55
N LYS A 195 -6.62 -1.13 30.18
CA LYS A 195 -5.45 -1.84 29.71
C LYS A 195 -5.73 -2.57 28.38
N LEU A 196 -6.85 -3.28 28.30
CA LEU A 196 -7.27 -3.99 27.09
C LEU A 196 -7.49 -3.07 25.89
N LEU A 197 -8.00 -1.85 26.09
CA LEU A 197 -8.22 -0.87 25.03
C LEU A 197 -6.93 -0.19 24.57
N LYS A 198 -5.94 -0.05 25.46
CA LYS A 198 -4.62 0.51 25.13
C LYS A 198 -3.65 -0.51 24.51
N GLU A 199 -3.84 -1.79 24.81
CA GLU A 199 -2.96 -2.86 24.32
C GLU A 199 -3.26 -3.18 22.85
N SER A 200 -2.22 -3.39 22.05
CA SER A 200 -2.39 -3.83 20.68
C SER A 200 -2.98 -5.24 20.63
N LEU A 201 -4.20 -5.37 20.12
CA LEU A 201 -4.83 -6.68 19.88
C LEU A 201 -3.96 -7.55 18.96
N PHE A 202 -3.34 -6.93 17.95
CA PHE A 202 -2.44 -7.62 17.02
C PHE A 202 -1.24 -8.22 17.74
N GLU A 203 -0.55 -7.45 18.56
CA GLU A 203 0.60 -7.95 19.34
C GLU A 203 0.22 -9.12 20.23
N ARG A 204 -0.92 -9.01 20.93
CA ARG A 204 -1.44 -10.07 21.78
C ARG A 204 -1.76 -11.35 20.98
N LEU A 205 -2.41 -11.22 19.84
CA LEU A 205 -2.70 -12.34 18.95
C LEU A 205 -1.41 -12.94 18.41
N PHE A 206 -0.48 -12.11 17.95
CA PHE A 206 0.79 -12.56 17.41
C PHE A 206 1.60 -13.36 18.43
N LYS A 207 1.65 -12.92 19.70
CA LYS A 207 2.35 -13.65 20.76
C LYS A 207 1.70 -14.99 21.11
N ASN A 208 0.38 -15.06 21.10
CA ASN A 208 -0.38 -16.23 21.57
C ASN A 208 -0.73 -17.25 20.46
N LEU A 209 -0.70 -16.85 19.18
CA LEU A 209 -0.98 -17.77 18.09
C LEU A 209 0.16 -18.79 17.89
N PRO A 210 -0.18 -20.04 17.47
CA PRO A 210 0.83 -21.05 17.17
C PRO A 210 1.71 -20.61 15.98
N LYS A 211 2.94 -21.11 15.94
CA LYS A 211 3.91 -20.76 14.86
C LYS A 211 3.40 -21.05 13.44
N THR A 212 2.52 -22.04 13.29
CA THR A 212 1.90 -22.40 12.00
C THR A 212 0.89 -21.36 11.48
N SER A 213 0.43 -20.47 12.36
CA SER A 213 -0.57 -19.44 12.02
C SER A 213 0.03 -18.03 11.93
N LYS A 214 1.35 -17.91 12.05
CA LYS A 214 2.06 -16.63 11.94
C LYS A 214 3.35 -16.79 11.16
N THR A 215 3.74 -15.72 10.45
CA THR A 215 5.00 -15.65 9.72
C THR A 215 5.50 -14.22 9.66
N MET A 216 6.79 -14.05 9.50
CA MET A 216 7.41 -12.76 9.29
C MET A 216 7.81 -12.61 7.82
N LEU A 217 7.57 -11.44 7.24
CA LEU A 217 8.11 -11.05 5.94
C LEU A 217 9.54 -10.52 6.15
N ALA A 218 10.51 -11.43 6.14
CA ALA A 218 11.88 -11.12 6.50
C ALA A 218 12.68 -10.38 5.42
N ILE A 219 12.25 -10.47 4.15
CA ILE A 219 12.93 -9.83 3.02
C ILE A 219 12.25 -8.49 2.72
N GLN A 220 12.98 -7.39 2.84
CA GLN A 220 12.51 -6.06 2.53
C GLN A 220 13.15 -5.52 1.23
N TYR A 221 12.37 -4.73 0.46
CA TYR A 221 12.79 -4.10 -0.80
C TYR A 221 12.66 -2.56 -0.76
N ARG A 222 12.33 -1.99 0.40
CA ARG A 222 12.02 -0.56 0.56
C ARG A 222 13.27 0.28 0.75
N MET A 223 14.09 -0.09 1.73
CA MET A 223 15.18 0.75 2.22
C MET A 223 16.54 0.19 1.80
N HIS A 224 17.53 1.08 1.76
CA HIS A 224 18.93 0.71 1.60
C HIS A 224 19.40 -0.21 2.73
N GLU A 225 20.36 -1.09 2.45
CA GLU A 225 20.84 -2.07 3.42
C GLU A 225 21.40 -1.43 4.70
N SER A 226 22.13 -0.32 4.59
CA SER A 226 22.67 0.41 5.76
C SER A 226 21.56 0.90 6.70
N ILE A 227 20.44 1.38 6.15
CA ILE A 227 19.26 1.79 6.95
C ILE A 227 18.61 0.56 7.60
N MET A 228 18.47 -0.53 6.85
CA MET A 228 17.92 -1.78 7.37
C MET A 228 18.73 -2.31 8.54
N GLN A 229 20.05 -2.26 8.45
CA GLN A 229 20.96 -2.75 9.51
C GLN A 229 20.73 -2.04 10.86
N THR A 230 20.34 -0.77 10.86
CA THR A 230 20.07 -0.03 12.12
C THR A 230 18.85 -0.52 12.86
N ILE A 231 17.84 -1.03 12.13
CA ILE A 231 16.59 -1.51 12.71
C ILE A 231 16.56 -3.03 12.89
N THR A 232 17.47 -3.76 12.23
CA THR A 232 17.53 -5.23 12.31
C THR A 232 17.52 -5.79 13.74
N PRO A 233 18.22 -5.21 14.73
CA PRO A 233 18.20 -5.72 16.11
C PRO A 233 16.79 -5.76 16.76
N PHE A 234 15.86 -4.91 16.32
CA PHE A 234 14.48 -4.90 16.82
C PHE A 234 13.64 -6.04 16.25
N TYR A 235 14.09 -6.70 15.18
CA TYR A 235 13.39 -7.76 14.47
C TYR A 235 14.10 -9.12 14.57
N GLU A 236 15.13 -9.23 15.39
CA GLU A 236 15.83 -10.49 15.65
C GLU A 236 15.08 -11.32 16.70
N GLU A 237 13.88 -11.79 16.35
CA GLU A 237 13.12 -12.73 17.19
C GLU A 237 13.06 -14.13 16.56
N GLU A 238 13.28 -15.17 17.37
CA GLU A 238 12.98 -16.58 17.06
C GLU A 238 13.53 -17.12 15.72
N ASN A 239 14.74 -16.76 15.32
CA ASN A 239 15.40 -17.18 14.07
C ASN A 239 15.00 -16.41 12.79
N TYR A 240 14.24 -15.33 12.89
CA TYR A 240 14.02 -14.40 11.78
C TYR A 240 15.02 -13.25 11.88
N ARG A 241 15.63 -12.92 10.75
CA ARG A 241 16.48 -11.76 10.59
C ARG A 241 16.07 -11.02 9.33
N LEU A 242 15.97 -9.70 9.41
CA LEU A 242 15.71 -8.88 8.22
C LEU A 242 16.84 -9.05 7.19
N GLN A 243 16.42 -9.17 5.93
CA GLN A 243 17.31 -9.32 4.77
C GLN A 243 16.98 -8.25 3.74
N CYS A 244 18.01 -7.70 3.11
CA CYS A 244 17.83 -6.80 1.98
C CYS A 244 17.60 -7.62 0.72
N GLY A 245 16.44 -7.42 0.06
CA GLY A 245 16.09 -8.04 -1.20
C GLY A 245 16.59 -7.28 -2.43
N LEU A 246 17.19 -6.09 -2.24
CA LEU A 246 17.79 -5.33 -3.33
C LEU A 246 19.12 -5.98 -3.73
N VAL A 247 19.28 -6.34 -5.00
CA VAL A 247 20.49 -6.99 -5.54
C VAL A 247 21.71 -6.09 -5.39
N ASP A 248 21.52 -4.79 -5.63
CA ASP A 248 22.50 -3.73 -5.44
C ASP A 248 21.77 -2.55 -4.80
N SER A 249 21.89 -2.43 -3.48
CA SER A 249 21.18 -1.41 -2.72
C SER A 249 21.68 0.00 -3.02
N ASP A 250 22.99 0.16 -3.31
CA ASP A 250 23.60 1.45 -3.64
C ASP A 250 23.00 2.00 -4.96
N SER A 251 22.92 1.17 -6.00
CA SER A 251 22.32 1.58 -7.28
C SER A 251 20.79 1.73 -7.18
N ALA A 252 20.11 0.83 -6.47
CA ALA A 252 18.64 0.84 -6.37
C ALA A 252 18.11 1.99 -5.51
N ARG A 253 18.92 2.56 -4.65
CA ARG A 253 18.56 3.65 -3.71
C ARG A 253 19.56 4.82 -3.79
N ASP A 254 20.20 4.98 -4.95
CA ASP A 254 21.09 6.12 -5.18
C ASP A 254 20.33 7.44 -5.08
N HIS A 255 20.67 8.25 -4.10
CA HIS A 255 20.06 9.57 -3.90
C HIS A 255 20.70 10.67 -4.76
N LEU A 256 21.76 10.34 -5.53
CA LEU A 256 22.45 11.22 -6.50
C LEU A 256 23.09 12.48 -5.91
N LEU A 257 23.12 12.62 -4.59
CA LEU A 257 23.64 13.81 -3.90
C LEU A 257 25.11 13.62 -3.52
N GLU A 258 25.89 14.66 -3.73
CA GLU A 258 27.24 14.83 -3.21
C GLU A 258 27.36 16.22 -2.59
N SER A 259 27.73 16.27 -1.30
CA SER A 259 27.78 17.48 -0.54
C SER A 259 28.87 17.45 0.52
N ARG A 260 28.90 18.49 1.37
CA ARG A 260 29.79 18.51 2.53
C ARG A 260 29.49 17.42 3.55
N TYR A 261 28.19 17.06 3.72
CA TYR A 261 27.73 16.12 4.74
C TYR A 261 27.51 14.71 4.21
N VAL A 262 27.17 14.55 2.93
CA VAL A 262 26.83 13.24 2.37
C VAL A 262 27.54 13.00 1.03
N ASN A 263 27.93 11.75 0.80
CA ASN A 263 28.36 11.22 -0.49
C ASN A 263 27.30 10.24 -0.99
N ARG A 264 27.30 9.92 -2.27
CA ARG A 264 26.31 9.00 -2.90
C ARG A 264 26.15 7.64 -2.23
N LYS A 265 27.14 7.22 -1.45
CA LYS A 265 27.13 5.94 -0.69
C LYS A 265 26.66 6.10 0.76
N ASP A 266 26.45 7.33 1.22
CA ASP A 266 26.08 7.61 2.60
C ASP A 266 24.55 7.64 2.75
N HIS A 267 23.94 6.48 2.90
CA HIS A 267 22.48 6.34 3.08
C HIS A 267 22.03 6.53 4.53
N LEU A 268 22.96 6.66 5.45
CA LEU A 268 22.73 6.94 6.86
C LEU A 268 23.81 7.91 7.35
N LEU A 269 23.38 9.03 7.90
CA LEU A 269 24.26 10.03 8.50
C LEU A 269 23.91 10.19 9.99
N TRP A 270 24.89 10.03 10.84
CA TRP A 270 24.77 10.34 12.26
C TRP A 270 25.67 11.52 12.61
N ILE A 271 25.08 12.60 13.09
CA ILE A 271 25.80 13.79 13.55
C ILE A 271 25.73 13.82 15.07
N ASP A 272 26.85 13.52 15.72
CA ASP A 272 26.95 13.54 17.17
C ASP A 272 27.21 14.96 17.68
N MET A 273 26.39 15.39 18.64
CA MET A 273 26.53 16.72 19.25
C MET A 273 27.35 16.63 20.53
N PRO A 274 28.29 17.57 20.76
CA PRO A 274 29.13 17.56 21.96
C PRO A 274 28.30 17.62 23.24
N ASN A 275 28.62 16.75 24.23
CA ASN A 275 27.96 16.74 25.53
C ASN A 275 28.48 17.85 26.44
N GLN A 276 28.34 19.10 26.02
CA GLN A 276 28.75 20.32 26.75
C GLN A 276 27.94 21.53 26.33
N LYS A 277 27.97 22.62 27.13
CA LYS A 277 27.35 23.88 26.67
C LYS A 277 28.06 24.41 25.41
N PRO A 278 27.36 25.03 24.43
CA PRO A 278 25.91 25.37 24.43
C PRO A 278 24.97 24.27 23.85
N TYR A 279 25.44 23.02 23.73
CA TYR A 279 24.72 21.95 23.03
C TYR A 279 23.65 21.26 23.87
N PHE A 280 23.26 21.83 25.03
CA PHE A 280 22.19 21.28 25.87
C PHE A 280 20.82 21.83 25.51
N GLU A 281 19.80 21.03 25.81
CA GLU A 281 18.43 21.46 25.68
C GLU A 281 18.09 22.65 26.59
N GLU A 282 17.29 23.58 26.07
CA GLU A 282 16.73 24.70 26.78
C GLU A 282 15.20 24.59 26.86
N ARG A 283 14.59 25.18 27.89
CA ARG A 283 13.14 25.27 27.99
C ARG A 283 12.65 26.49 27.20
N MET A 284 11.54 26.30 26.46
CA MET A 284 10.80 27.43 25.91
C MET A 284 10.25 28.33 27.02
N LYS A 285 10.30 29.66 26.84
CA LYS A 285 9.90 30.63 27.86
C LYS A 285 8.44 30.49 28.28
N ASP A 286 7.57 30.09 27.37
CA ASP A 286 6.11 30.07 27.55
C ASP A 286 5.52 28.64 27.50
N GLY A 287 6.31 27.58 27.75
CA GLY A 287 5.83 26.21 27.63
C GLY A 287 6.60 25.16 28.41
N LYS A 288 6.07 23.93 28.36
CA LYS A 288 6.73 22.75 28.91
C LYS A 288 7.72 22.11 27.92
N SER A 289 7.69 22.56 26.66
CA SER A 289 8.53 22.04 25.57
C SER A 289 9.99 22.44 25.76
N ARG A 290 10.86 21.56 25.30
CA ARG A 290 12.31 21.79 25.24
C ARG A 290 12.74 21.91 23.79
N PHE A 291 13.83 22.59 23.55
CA PHE A 291 14.48 22.70 22.25
C PHE A 291 16.00 22.77 22.44
N ASN A 292 16.73 22.41 21.40
CA ASN A 292 18.18 22.52 21.36
C ASN A 292 18.57 23.44 20.18
N GLN A 293 19.01 24.64 20.46
CA GLN A 293 19.34 25.62 19.43
C GLN A 293 20.49 25.15 18.52
N ALA A 294 21.48 24.49 19.11
CA ALA A 294 22.63 24.00 18.35
C ALA A 294 22.25 22.86 17.37
N GLU A 295 21.32 21.98 17.78
CA GLU A 295 20.74 20.96 16.88
C GLU A 295 19.95 21.61 15.76
N LEU A 296 19.10 22.61 16.06
CA LEU A 296 18.33 23.33 15.05
C LEU A 296 19.23 24.02 14.03
N ASP A 297 20.31 24.64 14.48
CA ASP A 297 21.29 25.31 13.61
C ASP A 297 22.01 24.28 12.73
N THR A 298 22.40 23.12 13.29
CA THR A 298 23.01 22.03 12.53
C THR A 298 22.05 21.43 11.51
N ILE A 299 20.79 21.19 11.89
CA ILE A 299 19.75 20.72 10.96
C ILE A 299 19.58 21.71 9.82
N ARG A 300 19.49 23.00 10.13
CA ARG A 300 19.39 24.05 9.09
C ARG A 300 20.58 24.00 8.12
N ASP A 301 21.79 23.89 8.63
CA ASP A 301 23.00 23.87 7.82
C ASP A 301 23.06 22.62 6.92
N VAL A 302 22.67 21.45 7.44
CA VAL A 302 22.49 20.21 6.64
C VAL A 302 21.46 20.39 5.54
N LEU A 303 20.29 20.96 5.85
CA LEU A 303 19.23 21.18 4.86
C LEU A 303 19.64 22.14 3.75
N ILE A 304 20.40 23.20 4.09
CA ILE A 304 20.95 24.14 3.09
C ILE A 304 21.93 23.38 2.17
N ASP A 305 22.86 22.62 2.74
CA ASP A 305 23.86 21.85 2.00
C ASP A 305 23.21 20.80 1.07
N LEU A 306 22.20 20.08 1.54
CA LEU A 306 21.43 19.13 0.73
C LEU A 306 20.65 19.82 -0.40
N ASN A 307 20.09 21.00 -0.13
CA ASN A 307 19.39 21.78 -1.15
C ASN A 307 20.35 22.27 -2.26
N GLU A 308 21.54 22.71 -1.88
CA GLU A 308 22.60 23.10 -2.84
C GLU A 308 23.06 21.89 -3.65
N ALA A 309 23.29 20.74 -3.00
CA ALA A 309 23.66 19.49 -3.67
C ALA A 309 22.58 19.04 -4.67
N THR A 310 21.30 19.18 -4.31
CA THR A 310 20.17 18.88 -5.20
C THR A 310 20.19 19.80 -6.42
N ALA A 311 20.40 21.10 -6.25
CA ALA A 311 20.50 22.05 -7.34
C ALA A 311 21.67 21.72 -8.29
N ILE A 312 22.81 21.31 -7.75
CA ILE A 312 23.98 20.86 -8.52
C ILE A 312 23.65 19.57 -9.28
N ALA A 313 23.04 18.57 -8.63
CA ALA A 313 22.67 17.30 -9.26
C ALA A 313 21.69 17.48 -10.42
N LYS A 314 20.73 18.38 -10.28
CA LYS A 314 19.79 18.77 -11.36
C LYS A 314 20.53 19.44 -12.52
N LYS A 315 21.42 20.40 -12.23
CA LYS A 315 22.20 21.13 -13.24
C LYS A 315 23.12 20.20 -14.04
N GLU A 316 23.68 19.20 -13.38
CA GLU A 316 24.55 18.19 -14.00
C GLU A 316 23.77 17.06 -14.70
N GLY A 317 22.45 17.08 -14.66
CA GLY A 317 21.60 16.06 -15.28
C GLY A 317 21.62 14.71 -14.57
N ARG A 318 22.12 14.63 -13.33
CA ARG A 318 22.09 13.42 -12.49
C ARG A 318 20.70 13.16 -11.91
N MET A 319 19.92 14.21 -11.72
CA MET A 319 18.56 14.17 -11.16
C MET A 319 17.59 14.85 -12.14
N ASN A 320 16.35 14.32 -12.20
CA ASN A 320 15.31 14.91 -13.03
C ASN A 320 14.96 16.33 -12.50
N PRO A 321 14.84 17.37 -13.35
CA PRO A 321 14.44 18.72 -12.92
C PRO A 321 13.14 18.76 -12.13
N ASP A 322 12.21 17.85 -12.39
CA ASP A 322 10.88 17.78 -11.78
C ASP A 322 10.84 16.93 -10.47
N GLU A 323 11.91 16.26 -10.11
CA GLU A 323 12.10 15.59 -8.82
C GLU A 323 12.71 16.57 -7.81
#